data_af79f17a1600f6d18f817ff09cd85cc7
#
_entry.id   af79f17a1600f6d18f817ff09cd85cc7
#
_cell.length_a   1.000
_cell.length_b   1.000
_cell.length_c   1.000
_cell.angle_alpha   90.00
_cell.angle_beta   90.00
_cell.angle_gamma   90.00
#
_symmetry.space_group_name_H-M   'P 1'
#
loop_
_entity.id
_entity.type
_entity.pdbx_description
1 polymer ?
#
loop_
_entity_poly.entity_id
_entity_poly.type
_entity_poly.pdbx_seq_one_letter_code
_entity_poly.pdbx_strand_id
1 'polypeptide(L)'
;MRVMIIGCGRVGSVLASRLDEEGHQVVVLDRNQQAFRRLSEKFSGERRVGNGLVEEYVRPALKEKTDILFVMTDKDNINLMIGQWVKNKFQVDRVITVVHDSILAGLYKELGLETICSTDLVIKDLLQVIQER
;
A
#
# COMPACT_ATOMS: atom_id res chain seq x y z
N MET A 1 -0.09 12.50 9.82
CA MET A 1 0.01 12.50 8.35
C MET A 1 -1.30 12.01 7.74
N ARG A 2 -1.53 12.35 6.50
CA ARG A 2 -2.61 11.74 5.73
C ARG A 2 -2.04 10.63 4.86
N VAL A 3 -2.55 9.42 5.03
CA VAL A 3 -2.05 8.21 4.38
C VAL A 3 -3.17 7.52 3.62
N MET A 4 -2.89 7.16 2.37
CA MET A 4 -3.80 6.33 1.58
C MET A 4 -3.20 4.96 1.39
N ILE A 5 -4.04 3.94 1.51
CA ILE A 5 -3.63 2.54 1.27
C ILE A 5 -4.54 1.96 0.21
N ILE A 6 -3.97 1.46 -0.87
CA ILE A 6 -4.70 0.72 -1.89
C ILE A 6 -4.41 -0.76 -1.69
N GLY A 7 -5.42 -1.49 -1.27
CA GLY A 7 -5.34 -2.91 -0.95
C GLY A 7 -5.49 -3.18 0.54
N CYS A 8 -6.64 -3.73 0.93
CA CYS A 8 -6.96 -4.06 2.32
C CYS A 8 -6.84 -5.58 2.55
N GLY A 9 -5.66 -6.13 2.25
CA GLY A 9 -5.34 -7.52 2.52
C GLY A 9 -4.84 -7.72 3.95
N ARG A 10 -4.10 -8.80 4.19
CA ARG A 10 -3.58 -9.12 5.52
C ARG A 10 -2.64 -8.03 6.05
N VAL A 11 -1.74 -7.56 5.22
CA VAL A 11 -0.77 -6.55 5.64
C VAL A 11 -1.41 -5.17 5.62
N GLY A 12 -2.12 -4.82 4.54
CA GLY A 12 -2.75 -3.51 4.39
C GLY A 12 -3.75 -3.18 5.49
N SER A 13 -4.55 -4.17 5.89
CA SER A 13 -5.54 -3.98 6.96
C SER A 13 -4.88 -3.72 8.32
N VAL A 14 -3.81 -4.44 8.62
CA VAL A 14 -3.07 -4.26 9.89
C VAL A 14 -2.35 -2.91 9.87
N LEU A 15 -1.71 -2.56 8.76
CA LEU A 15 -1.05 -1.27 8.62
C LEU A 15 -2.04 -0.13 8.80
N ALA A 16 -3.18 -0.19 8.11
CA ALA A 16 -4.23 0.82 8.22
C ALA A 16 -4.71 1.00 9.66
N SER A 17 -4.97 -0.12 10.33
CA SER A 17 -5.46 -0.11 11.72
C SER A 17 -4.45 0.49 12.68
N ARG A 18 -3.18 0.16 12.53
CA ARG A 18 -2.11 0.70 13.37
C ARG A 18 -1.88 2.19 13.13
N LEU A 19 -1.88 2.62 11.88
CA LEU A 19 -1.72 4.04 11.55
C LEU A 19 -2.88 4.87 12.08
N ASP A 20 -4.10 4.36 11.96
CA ASP A 20 -5.28 5.01 12.52
C ASP A 20 -5.19 5.14 14.04
N GLU A 21 -4.76 4.08 14.72
CA GLU A 21 -4.56 4.07 16.18
C GLU A 21 -3.50 5.09 16.61
N GLU A 22 -2.47 5.30 15.79
CA GLU A 22 -1.41 6.27 16.03
C GLU A 22 -1.81 7.72 15.73
N GLY A 23 -3.03 7.94 15.27
CA GLY A 23 -3.57 9.28 15.05
C GLY A 23 -3.42 9.82 13.63
N HIS A 24 -3.00 9.00 12.67
CA HIS A 24 -2.93 9.41 11.27
C HIS A 24 -4.31 9.39 10.62
N GLN A 25 -4.51 10.23 9.62
CA GLN A 25 -5.70 10.18 8.78
C GLN A 25 -5.49 9.12 7.70
N VAL A 26 -6.27 8.04 7.76
CA VAL A 26 -6.10 6.89 6.88
C VAL A 26 -7.31 6.72 5.97
N VAL A 27 -7.03 6.57 4.67
CA VAL A 27 -8.02 6.20 3.67
C VAL A 27 -7.62 4.87 3.08
N VAL A 28 -8.52 3.90 3.11
CA VAL A 28 -8.27 2.56 2.54
C VAL A 28 -9.20 2.36 1.34
N LEU A 29 -8.62 1.97 0.22
CA LEU A 29 -9.34 1.63 -1.00
C LEU A 29 -9.17 0.14 -1.30
N ASP A 30 -10.26 -0.57 -1.53
CA ASP A 30 -10.23 -1.96 -1.98
C ASP A 30 -11.43 -2.23 -2.89
N ARG A 31 -11.24 -3.10 -3.86
CA ARG A 31 -12.30 -3.49 -4.80
C ARG A 31 -13.39 -4.29 -4.11
N ASN A 32 -13.03 -5.03 -3.05
CA ASN A 32 -13.92 -5.91 -2.34
C ASN A 32 -14.30 -5.32 -0.98
N GLN A 33 -15.56 -4.95 -0.84
CA GLN A 33 -16.08 -4.40 0.41
C GLN A 33 -15.83 -5.31 1.61
N GLN A 34 -15.85 -6.62 1.40
CA GLN A 34 -15.63 -7.59 2.48
C GLN A 34 -14.21 -7.56 3.02
N ALA A 35 -13.24 -7.05 2.25
CA ALA A 35 -11.87 -6.91 2.72
C ALA A 35 -11.77 -6.01 3.95
N PHE A 36 -12.67 -5.04 4.08
CA PHE A 36 -12.69 -4.12 5.23
C PHE A 36 -13.01 -4.79 6.56
N ARG A 37 -13.51 -6.01 6.55
CA ARG A 37 -13.73 -6.80 7.78
C ARG A 37 -12.42 -7.12 8.51
N ARG A 38 -11.28 -7.05 7.80
CA ARG A 38 -9.96 -7.25 8.38
C ARG A 38 -9.48 -6.07 9.20
N LEU A 39 -10.09 -4.90 9.03
CA LEU A 39 -9.75 -3.70 9.81
C LEU A 39 -10.18 -3.88 11.26
N SER A 40 -9.43 -3.24 12.18
CA SER A 40 -9.83 -3.18 13.59
C SER A 40 -11.26 -2.67 13.74
N GLU A 41 -12.00 -3.20 14.71
CA GLU A 41 -13.35 -2.70 15.02
C GLU A 41 -13.34 -1.22 15.41
N LYS A 42 -12.20 -0.73 15.90
CA LYS A 42 -12.02 0.67 16.29
C LYS A 42 -11.56 1.56 15.14
N PHE A 43 -11.37 1.00 13.96
CA PHE A 43 -10.88 1.79 12.82
C PHE A 43 -11.84 2.94 12.52
N SER A 44 -11.34 4.16 12.62
CA SER A 44 -12.09 5.41 12.42
C SER A 44 -11.79 6.08 11.08
N GLY A 45 -10.88 5.52 10.29
CA GLY A 45 -10.53 6.07 8.99
C GLY A 45 -11.61 5.89 7.95
N GLU A 46 -11.30 6.27 6.73
CA GLU A 46 -12.24 6.20 5.61
C GLU A 46 -12.05 4.90 4.84
N ARG A 47 -13.16 4.25 4.52
CA ARG A 47 -13.22 3.05 3.68
C ARG A 47 -13.85 3.42 2.35
N ARG A 48 -13.17 3.08 1.26
CA ARG A 48 -13.70 3.30 -0.09
C ARG A 48 -13.66 2.01 -0.88
N VAL A 49 -14.78 1.65 -1.49
CA VAL A 49 -14.86 0.52 -2.42
C VAL A 49 -14.57 1.04 -3.83
N GLY A 50 -13.61 0.45 -4.50
CA GLY A 50 -13.30 0.83 -5.88
C GLY A 50 -12.04 0.19 -6.41
N ASN A 51 -11.86 0.31 -7.72
CA ASN A 51 -10.69 -0.18 -8.41
C ASN A 51 -9.59 0.89 -8.43
N GLY A 52 -8.43 0.58 -7.87
CA GLY A 52 -7.29 1.49 -7.82
C GLY A 52 -6.72 1.88 -9.18
N LEU A 53 -7.10 1.18 -10.26
CA LEU A 53 -6.73 1.54 -11.63
C LEU A 53 -7.69 2.52 -12.29
N VAL A 54 -8.81 2.83 -11.65
CA VAL A 54 -9.84 3.72 -12.22
C VAL A 54 -9.80 5.06 -11.51
N GLU A 55 -9.55 6.11 -12.28
CA GLU A 55 -9.34 7.46 -11.75
C GLU A 55 -10.52 7.96 -10.90
N GLU A 56 -11.75 7.66 -11.29
CA GLU A 56 -12.93 8.14 -10.56
C GLU A 56 -13.00 7.63 -9.12
N TYR A 57 -12.34 6.50 -8.81
CA TYR A 57 -12.28 5.98 -7.44
C TYR A 57 -11.08 6.49 -6.67
N VAL A 58 -9.99 6.83 -7.35
CA VAL A 58 -8.73 7.27 -6.72
C VAL A 58 -8.71 8.78 -6.49
N ARG A 59 -9.14 9.55 -7.50
CA ARG A 59 -9.10 11.01 -7.44
C ARG A 59 -9.78 11.61 -6.19
N PRO A 60 -11.01 11.19 -5.81
CA PRO A 60 -11.63 11.75 -4.62
C PRO A 60 -10.85 11.52 -3.34
N ALA A 61 -10.17 10.38 -3.23
CA ALA A 61 -9.34 10.05 -2.06
C ALA A 61 -8.05 10.88 -2.01
N LEU A 62 -7.55 11.32 -3.17
CA LEU A 62 -6.34 12.14 -3.29
C LEU A 62 -6.65 13.63 -3.44
N LYS A 63 -7.92 14.05 -3.26
CA LYS A 63 -8.33 15.43 -3.36
C LYS A 63 -7.66 16.33 -2.34
N GLU A 64 -7.44 15.83 -1.14
CA GLU A 64 -6.64 16.50 -0.13
C GLU A 64 -5.18 16.04 -0.25
N LYS A 65 -4.27 16.89 0.20
CA LYS A 65 -2.85 16.54 0.17
C LYS A 65 -2.63 15.23 0.92
N THR A 66 -2.02 14.28 0.23
CA THR A 66 -1.68 12.98 0.79
C THR A 66 -0.17 12.87 0.94
N ASP A 67 0.29 12.58 2.15
CA ASP A 67 1.71 12.48 2.44
C ASP A 67 2.31 11.19 1.89
N ILE A 68 1.63 10.08 2.08
CA ILE A 68 2.11 8.77 1.63
C ILE A 68 0.96 7.96 1.03
N LEU A 69 1.23 7.34 -0.11
CA LEU A 69 0.37 6.31 -0.69
C LEU A 69 1.11 4.98 -0.66
N PHE A 70 0.50 3.98 -0.06
CA PHE A 70 0.96 2.59 -0.14
C PHE A 70 0.10 1.84 -1.16
N VAL A 71 0.75 1.23 -2.15
CA VAL A 71 0.08 0.38 -3.14
C VAL A 71 0.44 -1.05 -2.82
N MET A 72 -0.53 -1.81 -2.34
CA MET A 72 -0.27 -3.14 -1.79
C MET A 72 -1.42 -4.11 -2.03
N THR A 73 -1.89 -4.18 -3.27
CA THR A 73 -2.79 -5.25 -3.70
C THR A 73 -2.02 -6.58 -3.75
N ASP A 74 -2.71 -7.67 -4.00
CA ASP A 74 -2.07 -8.98 -4.09
C ASP A 74 -1.35 -9.25 -5.42
N LYS A 75 -1.39 -8.30 -6.38
CA LYS A 75 -0.79 -8.47 -7.70
C LYS A 75 0.30 -7.44 -7.97
N ASP A 76 1.52 -7.94 -8.20
CA ASP A 76 2.70 -7.08 -8.41
C ASP A 76 2.55 -6.14 -9.62
N ASN A 77 2.04 -6.65 -10.75
CA ASN A 77 1.85 -5.83 -11.94
C ASN A 77 0.83 -4.72 -11.74
N ILE A 78 -0.22 -4.97 -10.98
CA ILE A 78 -1.22 -3.96 -10.64
C ILE A 78 -0.59 -2.88 -9.75
N ASN A 79 0.22 -3.29 -8.78
CA ASN A 79 0.91 -2.35 -7.89
C ASN A 79 1.86 -1.44 -8.67
N LEU A 80 2.58 -1.99 -9.65
CA LEU A 80 3.44 -1.20 -10.53
C LEU A 80 2.64 -0.17 -11.32
N MET A 81 1.54 -0.60 -11.94
CA MET A 81 0.72 0.28 -12.77
C MET A 81 0.14 1.43 -11.95
N ILE A 82 -0.44 1.13 -10.79
CA ILE A 82 -0.99 2.15 -9.90
C ILE A 82 0.10 3.09 -9.41
N GLY A 83 1.22 2.54 -8.96
CA GLY A 83 2.33 3.34 -8.44
C GLY A 83 2.88 4.35 -9.44
N GLN A 84 3.12 3.91 -10.68
CA GLN A 84 3.59 4.79 -11.74
C GLN A 84 2.56 5.85 -12.11
N TRP A 85 1.30 5.44 -12.22
CA TRP A 85 0.23 6.34 -12.58
C TRP A 85 0.03 7.44 -11.55
N VAL A 86 -0.06 7.06 -10.27
CA VAL A 86 -0.27 8.04 -9.20
C VAL A 86 0.93 8.97 -9.08
N LYS A 87 2.14 8.43 -9.13
CA LYS A 87 3.38 9.23 -9.04
C LYS A 87 3.44 10.30 -10.13
N ASN A 88 2.99 9.97 -11.35
CA ASN A 88 3.09 10.88 -12.48
C ASN A 88 1.90 11.85 -12.58
N LYS A 89 0.74 11.50 -12.05
CA LYS A 89 -0.48 12.27 -12.25
C LYS A 89 -0.92 13.06 -11.02
N PHE A 90 -0.66 12.57 -9.83
CA PHE A 90 -1.13 13.20 -8.61
C PHE A 90 0.03 13.72 -7.78
N GLN A 91 -0.27 14.71 -6.92
CA GLN A 91 0.72 15.25 -6.00
C GLN A 91 0.65 14.48 -4.68
N VAL A 92 1.42 13.42 -4.60
CA VAL A 92 1.63 12.64 -3.39
C VAL A 92 3.11 12.68 -3.07
N ASP A 93 3.47 13.03 -1.85
CA ASP A 93 4.88 13.22 -1.49
C ASP A 93 5.69 11.93 -1.64
N ARG A 94 5.13 10.80 -1.22
CA ARG A 94 5.78 9.50 -1.38
C ARG A 94 4.77 8.46 -1.85
N VAL A 95 5.15 7.71 -2.87
CA VAL A 95 4.39 6.55 -3.35
C VAL A 95 5.24 5.32 -3.15
N ILE A 96 4.77 4.37 -2.34
CA ILE A 96 5.49 3.14 -2.02
C ILE A 96 4.71 1.96 -2.59
N THR A 97 5.37 1.18 -3.45
CA THR A 97 4.78 -0.03 -4.01
C THR A 97 5.30 -1.26 -3.28
N VAL A 98 4.40 -2.15 -2.91
CA VAL A 98 4.75 -3.44 -2.34
C VAL A 98 4.80 -4.47 -3.46
N VAL A 99 5.86 -5.25 -3.48
CA VAL A 99 6.11 -6.27 -4.50
C VAL A 99 6.44 -7.58 -3.81
N HIS A 100 5.92 -8.69 -4.30
CA HIS A 100 6.22 -10.01 -3.74
C HIS A 100 7.42 -10.67 -4.42
N ASP A 101 7.59 -10.48 -5.72
CA ASP A 101 8.67 -11.07 -6.52
C ASP A 101 9.94 -10.25 -6.42
N SER A 102 11.05 -10.89 -5.98
CA SER A 102 12.35 -10.22 -5.79
C SER A 102 12.92 -9.65 -7.09
N ILE A 103 12.72 -10.36 -8.21
CA ILE A 103 13.25 -9.92 -9.51
C ILE A 103 12.51 -8.68 -9.98
N LEU A 104 11.17 -8.68 -9.86
CA LEU A 104 10.37 -7.53 -10.21
C LEU A 104 10.67 -6.33 -9.32
N ALA A 105 10.98 -6.56 -8.05
CA ALA A 105 11.35 -5.48 -7.13
C ALA A 105 12.56 -4.71 -7.64
N GLY A 106 13.58 -5.41 -8.14
CA GLY A 106 14.76 -4.77 -8.74
C GLY A 106 14.41 -3.92 -9.95
N LEU A 107 13.54 -4.45 -10.84
CA LEU A 107 13.09 -3.72 -12.03
C LEU A 107 12.28 -2.47 -11.65
N TYR A 108 11.42 -2.56 -10.64
CA TYR A 108 10.60 -1.43 -10.20
C TYR A 108 11.48 -0.31 -9.65
N LYS A 109 12.54 -0.66 -8.90
CA LYS A 109 13.51 0.33 -8.41
C LYS A 109 14.22 1.03 -9.55
N GLU A 110 14.61 0.30 -10.59
CA GLU A 110 15.22 0.89 -11.78
C GLU A 110 14.29 1.86 -12.51
N LEU A 111 12.97 1.62 -12.42
CA LEU A 111 11.96 2.53 -12.97
C LEU A 111 11.71 3.76 -12.09
N GLY A 112 12.44 3.89 -10.99
CA GLY A 112 12.34 5.02 -10.09
C GLY A 112 11.21 4.93 -9.07
N LEU A 113 10.65 3.74 -8.86
CA LEU A 113 9.62 3.52 -7.84
C LEU A 113 10.27 3.15 -6.50
N GLU A 114 9.78 3.76 -5.43
CA GLU A 114 10.12 3.34 -4.08
C GLU A 114 9.39 2.02 -3.80
N THR A 115 10.14 0.97 -3.51
CA THR A 115 9.62 -0.41 -3.50
C THR A 115 10.02 -1.14 -2.23
N ILE A 116 9.07 -1.87 -1.66
CA ILE A 116 9.30 -2.80 -0.56
C ILE A 116 8.94 -4.20 -1.04
N CYS A 117 9.89 -5.14 -0.97
CA CYS A 117 9.68 -6.51 -1.37
C CYS A 117 9.41 -7.39 -0.16
N SER A 118 8.19 -7.95 -0.09
CA SER A 118 7.79 -8.79 1.04
C SER A 118 8.63 -10.06 1.14
N THR A 119 8.95 -10.69 0.01
CA THR A 119 9.78 -11.90 0.00
C THR A 119 11.18 -11.61 0.53
N ASP A 120 11.80 -10.51 0.12
CA ASP A 120 13.14 -10.15 0.59
C ASP A 120 13.15 -9.89 2.10
N LEU A 121 12.11 -9.26 2.63
CA LEU A 121 12.00 -9.01 4.06
C LEU A 121 11.91 -10.32 4.86
N VAL A 122 11.10 -11.25 4.39
CA VAL A 122 10.95 -12.56 5.04
C VAL A 122 12.26 -13.35 4.99
N ILE A 123 12.92 -13.38 3.84
CA ILE A 123 14.20 -14.07 3.68
C ILE A 123 15.26 -13.48 4.60
N LYS A 124 15.32 -12.15 4.68
CA LYS A 124 16.25 -11.47 5.59
C LYS A 124 16.07 -11.94 7.03
N ASP A 125 14.83 -11.98 7.51
CA ASP A 125 14.54 -12.40 8.87
C ASP A 125 14.86 -13.88 9.09
N LEU A 126 14.55 -14.73 8.12
CA LEU A 126 14.85 -16.16 8.22
C LEU A 126 16.36 -16.44 8.27
N LEU A 127 17.14 -15.73 7.45
CA LEU A 127 18.60 -15.88 7.46
C LEU A 127 19.19 -15.42 8.79
N GLN A 128 18.59 -14.43 9.42
CA GLN A 128 19.03 -13.93 10.71
C GLN A 128 18.92 -14.99 11.80
N VAL A 129 17.90 -15.84 11.75
CA VAL A 129 17.73 -16.94 12.70
C VAL A 129 18.94 -17.89 12.67
N ILE A 130 19.47 -18.16 11.49
CA ILE A 130 20.66 -19.02 11.35
C ILE A 130 21.90 -18.35 11.94
N GLN A 131 22.03 -17.05 11.80
CA GLN A 131 23.19 -16.29 12.31
C GLN A 131 23.20 -16.17 13.84
N GLU A 132 22.07 -16.32 14.49
CA GLU A 132 21.95 -16.22 15.95
C GLU A 132 22.33 -17.49 16.71
N ARG A 133 22.78 -18.53 16.03
CA ARG A 133 23.16 -19.82 16.63
C ARG A 133 24.41 -19.72 17.46
#